data_fc25a6f747079c8fb48eb3d52d8bd92f
#
_entry.id   fc25a6f747079c8fb48eb3d52d8bd92f
#
_cell.length_a   1.000
_cell.length_b   1.000
_cell.length_c   1.000
_cell.angle_alpha   90.00
_cell.angle_beta   90.00
_cell.angle_gamma   90.00
#
_symmetry.space_group_name_H-M   'P 1'
#
loop_
_entity.id
_entity.type
_entity.pdbx_description
1 polymer ?
#
loop_
_entity_poly.entity_id
_entity_poly.type
_entity_poly.pdbx_seq_one_letter_code
_entity_poly.pdbx_strand_id
1 'polypeptide(L)'
;CTEPTLPLMTLLQLDSVKIAKANGSYLPYESRDVYEVIKHCVTLPYGKPTDISPDITITLNNAGHIMGSATVHLNISGAHNILYTGDYKYARTQLLDTALSVYPRVETLITESTYGNTSDNMPDQISVYDNFTRSINQTLQQGGKVLIPVPAVGRAQEMMLVLDKEMR
;
A
#
# COMPACT_ATOMS: atom_id res chain seq x y z
N CYS A 1 5.62 4.46 11.95
CA CYS A 1 4.79 4.25 10.74
C CYS A 1 4.21 5.58 10.25
N THR A 2 3.57 5.60 9.07
CA THR A 2 2.77 6.75 8.62
C THR A 2 1.45 6.83 9.37
N GLU A 3 0.83 8.02 9.41
CA GLU A 3 -0.44 8.21 10.10
C GLU A 3 -1.56 7.27 9.60
N PRO A 4 -1.80 7.09 8.27
CA PRO A 4 -2.83 6.17 7.80
C PRO A 4 -2.52 4.69 8.06
N THR A 5 -1.27 4.32 8.24
CA THR A 5 -0.86 2.93 8.50
C THR A 5 -1.39 2.44 9.85
N LEU A 6 -1.43 3.30 10.87
CA LEU A 6 -1.82 2.90 12.23
C LEU A 6 -3.26 2.35 12.29
N PRO A 7 -4.30 3.06 11.83
CA PRO A 7 -5.67 2.54 11.84
C PRO A 7 -5.85 1.33 10.91
N LEU A 8 -5.19 1.31 9.73
CA LEU A 8 -5.28 0.19 8.79
C LEU A 8 -4.66 -1.09 9.38
N MET A 9 -3.47 -0.99 9.94
CA MET A 9 -2.79 -2.10 10.62
C MET A 9 -3.65 -2.66 11.75
N THR A 10 -4.20 -1.77 12.58
CA THR A 10 -5.07 -2.15 13.69
C THR A 10 -6.29 -2.92 13.20
N LEU A 11 -6.99 -2.39 12.19
CA LEU A 11 -8.19 -3.01 11.63
C LEU A 11 -7.87 -4.41 11.08
N LEU A 12 -6.83 -4.54 10.25
CA LEU A 12 -6.48 -5.79 9.60
C LEU A 12 -6.01 -6.86 10.61
N GLN A 13 -5.24 -6.49 11.61
CA GLN A 13 -4.77 -7.42 12.64
C GLN A 13 -5.92 -7.91 13.52
N LEU A 14 -6.84 -7.02 13.92
CA LEU A 14 -8.02 -7.41 14.69
C LEU A 14 -8.97 -8.29 13.86
N ASP A 15 -9.13 -8.03 12.58
CA ASP A 15 -9.92 -8.86 11.67
C ASP A 15 -9.27 -10.25 11.51
N SER A 16 -7.95 -10.32 11.36
CA SER A 16 -7.20 -11.60 11.33
C SER A 16 -7.42 -12.43 12.60
N VAL A 17 -7.41 -11.80 13.78
CA VAL A 17 -7.72 -12.48 15.04
C VAL A 17 -9.15 -13.02 15.05
N LYS A 18 -10.11 -12.23 14.56
CA LYS A 18 -11.52 -12.63 14.47
C LYS A 18 -11.71 -13.83 13.53
N ILE A 19 -11.10 -13.77 12.35
CA ILE A 19 -11.17 -14.85 11.34
C ILE A 19 -10.52 -16.13 11.89
N ALA A 20 -9.33 -16.04 12.49
CA ALA A 20 -8.64 -17.19 13.06
C ALA A 20 -9.49 -17.89 14.13
N LYS A 21 -10.12 -17.10 15.02
CA LYS A 21 -11.03 -17.64 16.04
C LYS A 21 -12.24 -18.34 15.43
N ALA A 22 -12.85 -17.74 14.40
CA ALA A 22 -14.01 -18.31 13.72
C ALA A 22 -13.69 -19.64 13.01
N ASN A 23 -12.48 -19.75 12.45
CA ASN A 23 -12.04 -20.92 11.72
C ASN A 23 -11.33 -21.98 12.59
N GLY A 24 -11.13 -21.73 13.89
CA GLY A 24 -10.32 -22.57 14.76
C GLY A 24 -8.84 -22.65 14.36
N SER A 25 -8.34 -21.63 13.65
CA SER A 25 -6.96 -21.56 13.18
C SER A 25 -6.05 -20.98 14.24
N TYR A 26 -4.80 -21.45 14.28
CA TYR A 26 -3.78 -20.86 15.15
C TYR A 26 -3.34 -19.50 14.62
N LEU A 27 -3.26 -18.51 15.53
CA LEU A 27 -2.63 -17.22 15.27
C LEU A 27 -1.66 -16.93 16.43
N PRO A 28 -0.42 -16.46 16.15
CA PRO A 28 0.61 -16.28 17.18
C PRO A 28 0.41 -15.05 18.08
N TYR A 29 -0.67 -14.30 17.89
CA TYR A 29 -1.01 -13.10 18.68
C TYR A 29 -2.53 -13.01 18.92
N GLU A 30 -2.92 -12.21 19.90
CA GLU A 30 -4.30 -11.93 20.28
C GLU A 30 -4.65 -10.45 20.15
N SER A 31 -5.92 -10.09 20.32
CA SER A 31 -6.38 -8.69 20.27
C SER A 31 -5.64 -7.78 21.26
N ARG A 32 -5.31 -8.28 22.44
CA ARG A 32 -4.55 -7.51 23.45
C ARG A 32 -3.15 -7.11 22.95
N ASP A 33 -2.51 -8.00 22.16
CA ASP A 33 -1.17 -7.76 21.63
C ASP A 33 -1.21 -6.69 20.54
N VAL A 34 -2.30 -6.67 19.74
CA VAL A 34 -2.56 -5.58 18.77
C VAL A 34 -2.69 -4.24 19.48
N TYR A 35 -3.48 -4.16 20.56
CA TYR A 35 -3.61 -2.92 21.33
C TYR A 35 -2.31 -2.50 22.00
N GLU A 36 -1.47 -3.45 22.40
CA GLU A 36 -0.17 -3.15 22.97
C GLU A 36 0.79 -2.56 21.93
N VAL A 37 0.81 -3.12 20.71
CA VAL A 37 1.59 -2.54 19.58
C VAL A 37 1.18 -1.11 19.31
N ILE A 38 -0.10 -0.78 19.30
CA ILE A 38 -0.60 0.58 19.07
C ILE A 38 -0.01 1.59 20.05
N LYS A 39 0.13 1.23 21.32
CA LYS A 39 0.71 2.12 22.35
C LYS A 39 2.19 2.44 22.10
N HIS A 40 2.90 1.58 21.37
CA HIS A 40 4.31 1.74 21.03
C HIS A 40 4.54 2.31 19.63
N CYS A 41 3.46 2.55 18.86
CA CYS A 41 3.57 3.13 17.54
C CYS A 41 3.72 4.66 17.61
N VAL A 42 4.73 5.17 16.89
CA VAL A 42 4.90 6.60 16.64
C VAL A 42 4.60 6.85 15.17
N THR A 43 3.70 7.80 14.89
CA THR A 43 3.40 8.21 13.52
C THR A 43 4.33 9.32 13.07
N LEU A 44 4.82 9.22 11.83
CA LEU A 44 5.69 10.19 11.20
C LEU A 44 5.01 10.72 9.93
N PRO A 45 5.06 12.03 9.67
CA PRO A 45 4.55 12.61 8.43
C PRO A 45 5.46 12.26 7.25
N TYR A 46 4.89 12.25 6.06
CA TYR A 46 5.66 12.09 4.82
C TYR A 46 6.62 13.27 4.60
N GLY A 47 7.79 12.96 4.02
CA GLY A 47 8.79 13.92 3.58
C GLY A 47 9.52 14.67 4.69
N LYS A 48 9.23 14.39 5.96
CA LYS A 48 9.87 15.06 7.10
C LYS A 48 10.97 14.19 7.69
N PRO A 49 12.25 14.59 7.59
CA PRO A 49 13.34 13.92 8.30
C PRO A 49 13.09 13.95 9.81
N THR A 50 13.25 12.81 10.45
CA THR A 50 13.03 12.65 11.90
C THR A 50 14.16 11.82 12.48
N ASP A 51 14.82 12.34 13.52
CA ASP A 51 15.88 11.61 14.21
C ASP A 51 15.26 10.54 15.12
N ILE A 52 15.61 9.29 14.88
CA ILE A 52 15.17 8.13 15.68
C ILE A 52 16.25 7.66 16.66
N SER A 53 17.48 8.09 16.42
CA SER A 53 18.62 7.98 17.35
C SER A 53 19.60 9.11 17.05
N PRO A 54 20.65 9.32 17.88
CA PRO A 54 21.68 10.33 17.62
C PRO A 54 22.35 10.20 16.25
N ASP A 55 22.39 8.98 15.71
CA ASP A 55 23.12 8.66 14.47
C ASP A 55 22.20 8.28 13.30
N ILE A 56 20.88 8.22 13.50
CA ILE A 56 19.95 7.76 12.46
C ILE A 56 18.78 8.70 12.29
N THR A 57 18.65 9.25 11.10
CA THR A 57 17.49 10.02 10.64
C THR A 57 16.67 9.19 9.65
N ILE A 58 15.36 9.09 9.88
CA ILE A 58 14.41 8.44 9.00
C ILE A 58 13.56 9.48 8.27
N THR A 59 13.31 9.23 6.97
CA THR A 59 12.31 9.97 6.19
C THR A 59 11.39 8.98 5.49
N LEU A 60 10.10 9.09 5.75
CA LEU A 60 9.07 8.32 5.07
C LEU A 60 8.56 9.11 3.86
N ASN A 61 8.56 8.53 2.67
CA ASN A 61 8.04 9.18 1.47
C ASN A 61 6.92 8.32 0.87
N ASN A 62 5.97 8.96 0.18
CA ASN A 62 4.87 8.23 -0.45
C ASN A 62 5.38 7.14 -1.40
N ALA A 63 4.93 5.91 -1.22
CA ALA A 63 5.24 4.78 -2.09
C ALA A 63 4.17 4.54 -3.17
N GLY A 64 3.02 5.22 -3.14
CA GLY A 64 1.97 5.15 -4.16
C GLY A 64 1.24 3.80 -4.27
N HIS A 65 1.49 2.86 -3.37
CA HIS A 65 0.99 1.49 -3.45
C HIS A 65 -0.39 1.31 -2.81
N ILE A 66 -0.50 1.61 -1.53
CA ILE A 66 -1.77 1.67 -0.77
C ILE A 66 -1.74 2.90 0.15
N MET A 67 -2.87 3.25 0.73
CA MET A 67 -2.94 4.36 1.69
C MET A 67 -2.00 4.08 2.88
N GLY A 68 -1.12 5.02 3.16
CA GLY A 68 -0.11 4.88 4.21
C GLY A 68 1.20 4.20 3.77
N SER A 69 1.27 3.61 2.58
CA SER A 69 2.51 3.00 2.09
C SER A 69 3.64 4.02 1.98
N ALA A 70 4.83 3.64 2.39
CA ALA A 70 5.99 4.52 2.38
C ALA A 70 7.25 3.81 1.90
N THR A 71 8.04 4.53 1.12
CA THR A 71 9.46 4.24 1.01
C THR A 71 10.17 4.80 2.23
N VAL A 72 11.16 4.09 2.73
CA VAL A 72 11.91 4.44 3.94
C VAL A 72 13.34 4.83 3.54
N HIS A 73 13.66 6.10 3.72
CA HIS A 73 15.03 6.60 3.54
C HIS A 73 15.68 6.78 4.91
N LEU A 74 16.76 6.07 5.13
CA LEU A 74 17.58 6.14 6.36
C LEU A 74 18.88 6.85 6.04
N ASN A 75 19.21 7.87 6.81
CA ASN A 75 20.53 8.49 6.85
C ASN A 75 21.24 8.04 8.13
N ILE A 76 22.44 7.46 7.99
CA ILE A 76 23.22 6.93 9.10
C ILE A 76 24.45 7.81 9.26
N SER A 77 24.51 8.62 10.32
CA SER A 77 25.63 9.50 10.68
C SER A 77 26.11 10.43 9.54
N GLY A 78 25.26 10.73 8.56
CA GLY A 78 25.64 11.47 7.35
C GLY A 78 26.59 10.74 6.40
N ALA A 79 26.98 9.51 6.72
CA ALA A 79 27.97 8.73 5.98
C ALA A 79 27.36 7.74 5.00
N HIS A 80 26.22 7.14 5.33
CA HIS A 80 25.57 6.10 4.53
C HIS A 80 24.06 6.27 4.48
N ASN A 81 23.47 6.12 3.29
CA ASN A 81 22.04 6.21 3.12
C ASN A 81 21.48 4.91 2.55
N ILE A 82 20.42 4.44 3.15
CA ILE A 82 19.69 3.25 2.74
C ILE A 82 18.30 3.68 2.30
N LEU A 83 17.88 3.25 1.11
CA LEU A 83 16.50 3.35 0.65
C LEU A 83 15.88 1.95 0.62
N TYR A 84 14.83 1.75 1.43
CA TYR A 84 13.97 0.59 1.38
C TYR A 84 12.63 0.99 0.74
N THR A 85 12.29 0.39 -0.37
CA THR A 85 11.09 0.79 -1.12
C THR A 85 9.79 0.29 -0.50
N GLY A 86 9.82 -0.85 0.19
CA GLY A 86 8.60 -1.62 0.38
C GLY A 86 7.94 -1.92 -0.97
N ASP A 87 6.65 -2.15 -0.98
CA ASP A 87 5.87 -2.22 -2.22
C ASP A 87 5.57 -0.80 -2.70
N TYR A 88 5.86 -0.51 -3.98
CA TYR A 88 5.70 0.83 -4.53
C TYR A 88 5.04 0.84 -5.90
N LYS A 89 4.51 2.00 -6.29
CA LYS A 89 3.90 2.19 -7.61
C LYS A 89 4.21 3.57 -8.19
N TYR A 90 4.76 3.60 -9.39
CA TYR A 90 5.05 4.84 -10.12
C TYR A 90 3.87 5.37 -10.93
N ALA A 91 2.87 4.56 -11.22
CA ALA A 91 1.68 5.02 -11.93
C ALA A 91 0.71 5.68 -10.95
N ARG A 92 0.19 6.86 -11.30
CA ARG A 92 -0.91 7.49 -10.58
C ARG A 92 -2.16 6.62 -10.71
N THR A 93 -2.93 6.52 -9.62
CA THR A 93 -4.23 5.85 -9.59
C THR A 93 -5.35 6.86 -9.37
N GLN A 94 -6.61 6.42 -9.34
CA GLN A 94 -7.72 7.30 -8.93
C GLN A 94 -7.63 7.67 -7.44
N LEU A 95 -7.00 6.82 -6.64
CA LEU A 95 -6.92 6.97 -5.19
C LEU A 95 -5.62 7.63 -4.72
N LEU A 96 -4.49 7.38 -5.40
CA LEU A 96 -3.15 7.73 -4.91
C LEU A 96 -2.29 8.37 -5.99
N ASP A 97 -1.45 9.29 -5.56
CA ASP A 97 -0.35 9.83 -6.36
C ASP A 97 0.79 8.81 -6.49
N THR A 98 1.66 9.03 -7.46
CA THR A 98 2.84 8.18 -7.74
C THR A 98 3.81 8.15 -6.56
N ALA A 99 4.59 7.07 -6.46
CA ALA A 99 5.73 7.02 -5.54
C ALA A 99 6.72 8.17 -5.80
N LEU A 100 7.38 8.64 -4.75
CA LEU A 100 8.52 9.54 -4.90
C LEU A 100 9.62 8.83 -5.70
N SER A 101 10.18 9.49 -6.71
CA SER A 101 11.20 8.92 -7.62
C SER A 101 12.57 9.58 -7.49
N VAL A 102 12.69 10.67 -6.73
CA VAL A 102 13.95 11.41 -6.58
C VAL A 102 14.32 11.48 -5.09
N TYR A 103 15.51 11.02 -4.78
CA TYR A 103 16.07 11.00 -3.43
C TYR A 103 17.40 11.74 -3.41
N PRO A 104 17.77 12.40 -2.30
CA PRO A 104 18.97 13.24 -2.26
C PRO A 104 20.27 12.43 -2.41
N ARG A 105 20.37 11.29 -1.77
CA ARG A 105 21.53 10.41 -1.78
C ARG A 105 21.14 8.99 -1.36
N VAL A 106 21.60 7.97 -2.07
CA VAL A 106 21.32 6.56 -1.78
C VAL A 106 22.57 5.75 -2.09
N GLU A 107 23.19 5.12 -1.11
CA GLU A 107 24.31 4.18 -1.27
C GLU A 107 23.82 2.74 -1.34
N THR A 108 22.74 2.41 -0.63
CA THR A 108 22.15 1.07 -0.65
C THR A 108 20.66 1.17 -0.98
N LEU A 109 20.25 0.42 -2.01
CA LEU A 109 18.84 0.27 -2.38
C LEU A 109 18.39 -1.15 -2.06
N ILE A 110 17.30 -1.26 -1.30
CA ILE A 110 16.57 -2.51 -1.06
C ILE A 110 15.20 -2.34 -1.70
N THR A 111 14.90 -3.13 -2.72
CA THR A 111 13.68 -2.96 -3.53
C THR A 111 12.96 -4.27 -3.75
N GLU A 112 11.62 -4.20 -3.89
CA GLU A 112 10.83 -5.29 -4.42
C GLU A 112 11.18 -5.59 -5.88
N SER A 113 10.77 -6.78 -6.36
CA SER A 113 10.90 -7.19 -7.76
C SER A 113 9.70 -8.02 -8.23
N THR A 114 8.52 -7.71 -7.71
CA THR A 114 7.27 -8.46 -7.97
C THR A 114 6.98 -8.57 -9.46
N TYR A 115 7.21 -7.49 -10.20
CA TYR A 115 7.08 -7.43 -11.66
C TYR A 115 8.43 -7.14 -12.33
N GLY A 116 9.48 -7.80 -11.86
CA GLY A 116 10.86 -7.58 -12.31
C GLY A 116 11.29 -8.44 -13.50
N ASN A 117 10.42 -9.28 -14.03
CA ASN A 117 10.76 -10.13 -15.18
C ASN A 117 10.70 -9.32 -16.49
N THR A 118 11.56 -9.62 -17.42
CA THR A 118 11.58 -9.00 -18.77
C THR A 118 10.29 -9.22 -19.57
N SER A 119 9.50 -10.23 -19.22
CA SER A 119 8.18 -10.52 -19.81
C SER A 119 7.02 -9.76 -19.14
N ASP A 120 7.26 -9.09 -18.03
CA ASP A 120 6.23 -8.36 -17.27
C ASP A 120 5.91 -7.01 -17.93
N ASN A 121 5.14 -7.06 -19.00
CA ASN A 121 4.66 -5.86 -19.68
C ASN A 121 3.32 -5.44 -19.08
N MET A 122 3.30 -4.33 -18.36
CA MET A 122 2.04 -3.76 -17.85
C MET A 122 1.29 -3.07 -18.99
N PRO A 123 0.00 -3.44 -19.19
CA PRO A 123 -0.83 -2.77 -20.18
C PRO A 123 -1.09 -1.32 -19.75
N ASP A 124 -1.43 -0.47 -20.74
CA ASP A 124 -1.84 0.90 -20.47
C ASP A 124 -3.07 0.95 -19.56
N GLN A 125 -2.99 1.79 -18.53
CA GLN A 125 -4.02 1.88 -17.49
C GLN A 125 -5.38 2.32 -18.04
N ILE A 126 -5.42 3.21 -19.02
CA ILE A 126 -6.67 3.68 -19.63
C ILE A 126 -7.36 2.51 -20.34
N SER A 127 -6.62 1.76 -21.15
CA SER A 127 -7.13 0.58 -21.83
C SER A 127 -7.65 -0.49 -20.87
N VAL A 128 -7.00 -0.65 -19.72
CA VAL A 128 -7.45 -1.58 -18.66
C VAL A 128 -8.79 -1.13 -18.08
N TYR A 129 -8.95 0.15 -17.75
CA TYR A 129 -10.20 0.67 -17.20
C TYR A 129 -11.34 0.59 -18.22
N ASP A 130 -11.09 0.95 -19.49
CA ASP A 130 -12.08 0.85 -20.56
C ASP A 130 -12.55 -0.60 -20.78
N ASN A 131 -11.64 -1.56 -20.80
CA ASN A 131 -11.98 -2.96 -20.96
C ASN A 131 -12.76 -3.49 -19.75
N PHE A 132 -12.36 -3.09 -18.53
CA PHE A 132 -13.03 -3.47 -17.30
C PHE A 132 -14.48 -2.97 -17.27
N THR A 133 -14.69 -1.67 -17.49
CA THR A 133 -16.03 -1.06 -17.48
C THR A 133 -16.91 -1.56 -18.61
N ARG A 134 -16.34 -1.78 -19.80
CA ARG A 134 -17.06 -2.38 -20.94
C ARG A 134 -17.54 -3.78 -20.62
N SER A 135 -16.70 -4.63 -20.04
CA SER A 135 -17.06 -6.01 -19.68
C SER A 135 -18.19 -6.05 -18.64
N ILE A 136 -18.14 -5.13 -17.65
CA ILE A 136 -19.20 -5.01 -16.65
C ILE A 136 -20.50 -4.59 -17.30
N ASN A 137 -20.49 -3.53 -18.11
CA ASN A 137 -21.68 -3.02 -18.79
C ASN A 137 -22.34 -4.08 -19.70
N GLN A 138 -21.53 -4.81 -20.48
CA GLN A 138 -22.05 -5.90 -21.31
C GLN A 138 -22.75 -6.99 -20.50
N THR A 139 -22.15 -7.38 -19.37
CA THR A 139 -22.74 -8.39 -18.49
C THR A 139 -24.06 -7.91 -17.87
N LEU A 140 -24.10 -6.67 -17.41
CA LEU A 140 -25.31 -6.09 -16.80
C LEU A 140 -26.44 -5.90 -17.82
N GLN A 141 -26.13 -5.48 -19.05
CA GLN A 141 -27.10 -5.35 -20.15
C GLN A 141 -27.75 -6.68 -20.53
N GLN A 142 -27.04 -7.79 -20.34
CA GLN A 142 -27.56 -9.15 -20.54
C GLN A 142 -28.30 -9.71 -19.31
N GLY A 143 -28.54 -8.90 -18.27
CA GLY A 143 -29.17 -9.32 -17.03
C GLY A 143 -28.27 -10.17 -16.12
N GLY A 144 -26.96 -10.21 -16.40
CA GLY A 144 -25.97 -10.96 -15.63
C GLY A 144 -25.53 -10.23 -14.36
N LYS A 145 -24.72 -10.91 -13.55
CA LYS A 145 -24.07 -10.38 -12.34
C LYS A 145 -22.56 -10.47 -12.49
N VAL A 146 -21.86 -9.50 -11.93
CA VAL A 146 -20.39 -9.45 -11.94
C VAL A 146 -19.88 -9.62 -10.51
N LEU A 147 -18.97 -10.58 -10.31
CA LEU A 147 -18.25 -10.77 -9.06
C LEU A 147 -16.79 -10.37 -9.27
N ILE A 148 -16.33 -9.42 -8.47
CA ILE A 148 -14.97 -8.88 -8.57
C ILE A 148 -14.21 -9.22 -7.29
N PRO A 149 -13.30 -10.21 -7.28
CA PRO A 149 -12.43 -10.47 -6.14
C PRO A 149 -11.36 -9.39 -6.03
N VAL A 150 -11.27 -8.75 -4.88
CA VAL A 150 -10.30 -7.67 -4.62
C VAL A 150 -9.72 -7.78 -3.21
N PRO A 151 -8.46 -7.37 -3.00
CA PRO A 151 -7.92 -7.16 -1.65
C PRO A 151 -8.73 -6.10 -0.89
N ALA A 152 -8.84 -6.25 0.41
CA ALA A 152 -9.63 -5.37 1.27
C ALA A 152 -9.14 -3.91 1.27
N VAL A 153 -7.83 -3.70 1.09
CA VAL A 153 -7.21 -2.37 1.12
C VAL A 153 -6.64 -2.00 -0.25
N GLY A 154 -6.93 -0.79 -0.69
CA GLY A 154 -6.42 -0.18 -1.91
C GLY A 154 -7.23 -0.54 -3.15
N ARG A 155 -7.18 -1.79 -3.60
CA ARG A 155 -7.81 -2.22 -4.86
C ARG A 155 -9.34 -2.12 -4.84
N ALA A 156 -9.99 -2.48 -3.74
CA ALA A 156 -11.45 -2.35 -3.62
C ALA A 156 -11.89 -0.89 -3.80
N GLN A 157 -11.23 0.03 -3.11
CA GLN A 157 -11.54 1.46 -3.16
C GLN A 157 -11.24 2.06 -4.55
N GLU A 158 -10.12 1.65 -5.16
CA GLU A 158 -9.79 2.06 -6.54
C GLU A 158 -10.87 1.62 -7.53
N MET A 159 -11.33 0.36 -7.45
CA MET A 159 -12.41 -0.15 -8.32
C MET A 159 -13.72 0.59 -8.10
N MET A 160 -14.07 0.92 -6.87
CA MET A 160 -15.26 1.73 -6.57
C MET A 160 -15.20 3.10 -7.23
N LEU A 161 -14.04 3.79 -7.17
CA LEU A 161 -13.85 5.09 -7.82
C LEU A 161 -13.90 4.99 -9.35
N VAL A 162 -13.31 3.96 -9.93
CA VAL A 162 -13.37 3.71 -11.38
C VAL A 162 -14.82 3.50 -11.82
N LEU A 163 -15.58 2.66 -11.11
CA LEU A 163 -16.98 2.38 -11.43
C LEU A 163 -17.86 3.63 -11.25
N ASP A 164 -17.68 4.39 -10.19
CA ASP A 164 -18.44 5.62 -9.97
C ASP A 164 -18.21 6.64 -11.09
N LYS A 165 -16.98 6.76 -11.56
CA LYS A 165 -16.63 7.71 -12.63
C LYS A 165 -17.16 7.29 -14.01
N GLU A 166 -17.05 6.00 -14.33
CA GLU A 166 -17.29 5.49 -15.69
C GLU A 166 -18.74 4.98 -15.90
N MET A 167 -19.53 4.82 -14.83
CA MET A 167 -20.89 4.29 -14.90
C MET A 167 -21.97 5.32 -14.54
N ARG A 168 -21.61 6.60 -14.36
CA ARG A 168 -22.53 7.73 -14.26
C ARG A 168 -22.90 8.24 -15.66
#